data_b5415af0531b350f155581121b740dbd
#
_entry.id   b5415af0531b350f155581121b740dbd
#
_cell.length_a   1.000
_cell.length_b   1.000
_cell.length_c   1.000
_cell.angle_alpha   90.00
_cell.angle_beta   90.00
_cell.angle_gamma   90.00
#
_symmetry.space_group_name_H-M   'P 1'
#
loop_
_entity.id
_entity.type
_entity.pdbx_description
1 polymer ?
#
loop_
_entity_poly.entity_id
_entity_poly.type
_entity_poly.pdbx_seq_one_letter_code
_entity_poly.pdbx_strand_id
1 'polypeptide(L)'
;GITVFVVGHINKDGNIAGPKVLEHMVDCVLYFEGDPNTSYRLLRAAKNRFGSTNEIGVFEMLDDGLAEVPNPSQMLLEGRPEGASGTCVACVMEGTRPVLAEVQALVTKTTFNVPRRAADGFDFNRAVLLMAVTEKRAGMKLNLLDAYINVIGGLRLDEPGADLPVVLAVASSYRDVPIADDLAAIGEVGLTGEIRAVSHLNQRLACLLYTSPSPRDPKT
;
A
#
# COMPACT_ATOMS: atom_id res chain seq x y z
N GLY A 1 -38.71 5.98 -9.07
CA GLY A 1 -37.56 6.77 -9.54
C GLY A 1 -36.78 5.98 -10.58
N ILE A 2 -36.01 6.66 -11.44
CA ILE A 2 -35.14 6.07 -12.43
C ILE A 2 -33.69 6.27 -11.89
N THR A 3 -32.91 5.20 -11.83
CA THR A 3 -31.49 5.29 -11.50
C THR A 3 -30.72 5.76 -12.73
N VAL A 4 -29.89 6.78 -12.56
CA VAL A 4 -29.08 7.37 -13.64
C VAL A 4 -27.61 7.26 -13.29
N PHE A 5 -26.82 6.67 -14.18
CA PHE A 5 -25.36 6.63 -14.09
C PHE A 5 -24.78 7.64 -15.09
N VAL A 6 -23.91 8.53 -14.59
CA VAL A 6 -23.18 9.49 -15.40
C VAL A 6 -21.70 9.06 -15.38
N VAL A 7 -21.15 8.69 -16.55
CA VAL A 7 -19.76 8.30 -16.68
C VAL A 7 -18.95 9.50 -17.13
N GLY A 8 -17.92 9.85 -16.37
CA GLY A 8 -16.99 10.93 -16.68
C GLY A 8 -15.54 10.44 -16.72
N HIS A 9 -14.65 11.23 -17.31
CA HIS A 9 -13.21 10.99 -17.31
C HIS A 9 -12.51 11.97 -16.37
N ILE A 10 -11.51 11.47 -15.65
CA ILE A 10 -10.61 12.28 -14.84
C ILE A 10 -9.47 12.76 -15.74
N ASN A 11 -9.11 14.04 -15.68
CA ASN A 11 -7.95 14.57 -16.37
C ASN A 11 -6.64 14.19 -15.64
N LYS A 12 -5.49 14.48 -16.26
CA LYS A 12 -4.16 14.15 -15.69
C LYS A 12 -3.88 14.79 -14.33
N ASP A 13 -4.63 15.80 -13.93
CA ASP A 13 -4.50 16.50 -12.65
C ASP A 13 -5.42 15.90 -11.56
N GLY A 14 -6.06 14.75 -11.83
CA GLY A 14 -6.96 14.08 -10.89
C GLY A 14 -8.32 14.77 -10.74
N ASN A 15 -8.63 15.76 -11.56
CA ASN A 15 -9.92 16.44 -11.55
C ASN A 15 -10.86 15.85 -12.61
N ILE A 16 -12.14 15.72 -12.28
CA ILE A 16 -13.18 15.36 -13.27
C ILE A 16 -13.15 16.41 -14.39
N ALA A 17 -13.04 15.94 -15.64
CA ALA A 17 -13.17 16.79 -16.81
C ALA A 17 -14.64 17.24 -16.92
N GLY A 18 -14.96 18.35 -16.28
CA GLY A 18 -16.29 18.94 -16.20
C GLY A 18 -16.46 19.81 -14.96
N PRO A 19 -17.56 20.57 -14.85
CA PRO A 19 -17.76 21.40 -13.68
C PRO A 19 -17.86 20.54 -12.43
N LYS A 20 -17.08 20.85 -11.37
CA LYS A 20 -17.21 20.27 -10.00
C LYS A 20 -18.65 20.32 -9.46
N VAL A 21 -19.51 21.08 -10.13
CA VAL A 21 -20.94 21.19 -9.86
C VAL A 21 -21.65 19.83 -9.93
N LEU A 22 -21.26 18.92 -10.83
CA LEU A 22 -21.91 17.61 -10.95
C LEU A 22 -21.66 16.74 -9.71
N GLU A 23 -20.48 16.79 -9.11
CA GLU A 23 -20.19 16.06 -7.87
C GLU A 23 -21.12 16.47 -6.72
N HIS A 24 -21.51 17.75 -6.68
CA HIS A 24 -22.40 18.25 -5.66
C HIS A 24 -23.87 17.86 -5.92
N MET A 25 -24.25 17.66 -7.17
CA MET A 25 -25.64 17.37 -7.58
C MET A 25 -26.00 15.89 -7.47
N VAL A 26 -25.03 14.97 -7.64
CA VAL A 26 -25.28 13.52 -7.60
C VAL A 26 -25.28 12.99 -6.16
N ASP A 27 -25.96 11.89 -5.93
CA ASP A 27 -26.06 11.25 -4.63
C ASP A 27 -24.83 10.42 -4.28
N CYS A 28 -24.15 9.88 -5.27
CA CYS A 28 -22.95 9.08 -5.11
C CYS A 28 -21.92 9.46 -6.19
N VAL A 29 -20.65 9.49 -5.80
CA VAL A 29 -19.50 9.66 -6.70
C VAL A 29 -18.56 8.50 -6.45
N LEU A 30 -18.29 7.72 -7.49
CA LEU A 30 -17.37 6.61 -7.47
C LEU A 30 -16.18 6.93 -8.36
N TYR A 31 -14.97 6.78 -7.84
CA TYR A 31 -13.74 6.81 -8.61
C TYR A 31 -13.31 5.40 -8.97
N PHE A 32 -13.00 5.24 -10.25
CA PHE A 32 -12.46 4.01 -10.77
C PHE A 32 -10.99 4.26 -11.08
N GLU A 33 -10.13 3.77 -10.21
CA GLU A 33 -8.69 4.05 -10.20
C GLU A 33 -7.92 2.80 -10.63
N GLY A 34 -6.79 2.98 -11.30
CA GLY A 34 -5.89 1.88 -11.63
C GLY A 34 -4.64 2.37 -12.33
N ASP A 35 -3.53 1.70 -12.06
CA ASP A 35 -2.28 1.92 -12.77
C ASP A 35 -2.38 1.25 -14.15
N PRO A 36 -1.96 1.92 -15.25
CA PRO A 36 -1.92 1.32 -16.59
C PRO A 36 -1.07 0.05 -16.70
N ASN A 37 -0.11 -0.13 -15.79
CA ASN A 37 0.82 -1.26 -15.78
C ASN A 37 0.30 -2.45 -14.97
N THR A 38 -0.86 -2.33 -14.31
CA THR A 38 -1.46 -3.41 -13.52
C THR A 38 -2.82 -3.82 -14.10
N SER A 39 -3.16 -5.10 -13.97
CA SER A 39 -4.49 -5.61 -14.35
C SER A 39 -5.59 -5.17 -13.38
N TYR A 40 -5.23 -4.62 -12.23
CA TYR A 40 -6.17 -4.30 -11.16
C TYR A 40 -6.76 -2.91 -11.26
N ARG A 41 -8.00 -2.82 -10.77
CA ARG A 41 -8.76 -1.57 -10.70
C ARG A 41 -9.42 -1.47 -9.33
N LEU A 42 -9.35 -0.29 -8.74
CA LEU A 42 -9.99 0.03 -7.47
C LEU A 42 -11.22 0.88 -7.71
N LEU A 43 -12.34 0.49 -7.15
CA LEU A 43 -13.57 1.28 -7.13
C LEU A 43 -13.74 1.88 -5.73
N ARG A 44 -13.62 3.19 -5.64
CA ARG A 44 -13.66 3.94 -4.37
C ARG A 44 -14.81 4.93 -4.36
N ALA A 45 -15.59 4.95 -3.28
CA ALA A 45 -16.61 5.96 -3.09
C ALA A 45 -15.99 7.27 -2.57
N ALA A 46 -16.02 8.33 -3.37
CA ALA A 46 -15.60 9.67 -2.95
C ALA A 46 -16.73 10.44 -2.26
N LYS A 47 -17.99 10.15 -2.63
CA LYS A 47 -19.19 10.68 -2.02
C LYS A 47 -20.26 9.60 -2.02
N ASN A 48 -20.96 9.46 -0.90
CA ASN A 48 -22.13 8.58 -0.82
C ASN A 48 -23.14 9.17 0.17
N ARG A 49 -24.28 9.64 -0.33
CA ARG A 49 -25.30 10.30 0.47
C ARG A 49 -26.05 9.33 1.38
N PHE A 50 -26.09 8.05 1.01
CA PHE A 50 -26.94 7.03 1.66
C PHE A 50 -26.13 5.92 2.34
N GLY A 51 -24.80 6.00 2.32
CA GLY A 51 -23.94 4.96 2.89
C GLY A 51 -22.51 5.42 3.16
N SER A 52 -21.66 4.46 3.51
CA SER A 52 -20.23 4.69 3.77
C SER A 52 -19.48 5.07 2.50
N THR A 53 -18.50 5.95 2.63
CA THR A 53 -17.49 6.22 1.60
C THR A 53 -16.19 5.44 1.83
N ASN A 54 -16.14 4.63 2.89
CA ASN A 54 -14.93 3.93 3.32
C ASN A 54 -14.80 2.52 2.73
N GLU A 55 -15.67 2.16 1.80
CA GLU A 55 -15.63 0.84 1.16
C GLU A 55 -14.93 0.91 -0.19
N ILE A 56 -14.19 -0.17 -0.50
CA ILE A 56 -13.44 -0.31 -1.74
C ILE A 56 -13.78 -1.64 -2.39
N GLY A 57 -14.10 -1.60 -3.68
CA GLY A 57 -14.14 -2.75 -4.55
C GLY A 57 -12.79 -2.93 -5.26
N VAL A 58 -12.27 -4.15 -5.27
CA VAL A 58 -11.09 -4.50 -6.05
C VAL A 58 -11.51 -5.40 -7.19
N PHE A 59 -11.12 -5.03 -8.41
CA PHE A 59 -11.44 -5.74 -9.63
C PHE A 59 -10.18 -6.04 -10.42
N GLU A 60 -10.19 -7.13 -11.15
CA GLU A 60 -9.16 -7.47 -12.13
C GLU A 60 -9.71 -7.27 -13.55
N MET A 61 -8.88 -6.70 -14.42
CA MET A 61 -9.20 -6.54 -15.83
C MET A 61 -8.82 -7.81 -16.57
N LEU A 62 -9.82 -8.56 -17.01
CA LEU A 62 -9.68 -9.75 -17.84
C LEU A 62 -10.05 -9.45 -19.30
N ASP A 63 -9.79 -10.38 -20.22
CA ASP A 63 -10.10 -10.24 -21.64
C ASP A 63 -11.60 -10.05 -21.92
N ASP A 64 -12.45 -10.61 -21.07
CA ASP A 64 -13.91 -10.54 -21.14
C ASP A 64 -14.54 -9.45 -20.25
N GLY A 65 -13.72 -8.66 -19.55
CA GLY A 65 -14.17 -7.54 -18.72
C GLY A 65 -13.57 -7.52 -17.34
N LEU A 66 -14.32 -6.93 -16.39
CA LEU A 66 -13.91 -6.79 -14.99
C LEU A 66 -14.46 -7.95 -14.15
N ALA A 67 -13.57 -8.61 -13.43
CA ALA A 67 -13.91 -9.61 -12.42
C ALA A 67 -13.66 -9.06 -11.01
N GLU A 68 -14.55 -9.36 -10.07
CA GLU A 68 -14.33 -9.03 -8.66
C GLU A 68 -13.18 -9.88 -8.09
N VAL A 69 -12.32 -9.25 -7.30
CA VAL A 69 -11.26 -9.93 -6.54
C VAL A 69 -11.73 -10.14 -5.10
N PRO A 70 -12.12 -11.37 -4.72
CA PRO A 70 -12.67 -11.64 -3.39
C PRO A 70 -11.65 -11.44 -2.26
N ASN A 71 -10.38 -11.77 -2.52
CA ASN A 71 -9.27 -11.64 -1.58
C ASN A 71 -8.12 -10.82 -2.17
N PRO A 72 -8.17 -9.47 -2.09
CA PRO A 72 -7.10 -8.62 -2.60
C PRO A 72 -5.74 -8.88 -1.96
N SER A 73 -5.70 -9.28 -0.69
CA SER A 73 -4.46 -9.53 0.02
C SER A 73 -3.69 -10.72 -0.57
N GLN A 74 -4.39 -11.80 -0.90
CA GLN A 74 -3.77 -12.97 -1.54
C GLN A 74 -3.18 -12.59 -2.90
N MET A 75 -3.94 -11.89 -3.70
CA MET A 75 -3.53 -11.41 -5.00
C MET A 75 -2.29 -10.49 -4.95
N LEU A 76 -2.28 -9.53 -4.01
CA LEU A 76 -1.19 -8.56 -3.88
C LEU A 76 0.11 -9.17 -3.35
N LEU A 77 0.03 -10.35 -2.73
CA LEU A 77 1.19 -11.12 -2.28
C LEU A 77 1.60 -12.22 -3.25
N GLU A 78 0.83 -12.44 -4.32
CA GLU A 78 1.15 -13.42 -5.36
C GLU A 78 2.46 -13.07 -6.07
N GLY A 79 3.33 -14.05 -6.24
CA GLY A 79 4.64 -13.84 -6.87
C GLY A 79 5.69 -13.17 -5.99
N ARG A 80 5.40 -12.98 -4.68
CA ARG A 80 6.40 -12.46 -3.73
C ARG A 80 7.63 -13.38 -3.70
N PRO A 81 8.86 -12.82 -3.84
CA PRO A 81 10.08 -13.62 -3.79
C PRO A 81 10.32 -14.15 -2.37
N GLU A 82 10.45 -15.46 -2.21
CA GLU A 82 10.79 -16.08 -0.94
C GLU A 82 12.27 -15.85 -0.59
N GLY A 83 12.56 -15.57 0.68
CA GLY A 83 13.92 -15.41 1.18
C GLY A 83 14.67 -14.22 0.58
N ALA A 84 14.00 -13.26 -0.03
CA ALA A 84 14.64 -12.05 -0.56
C ALA A 84 14.80 -10.98 0.53
N SER A 85 15.98 -10.34 0.56
CA SER A 85 16.18 -9.16 1.40
C SER A 85 15.46 -7.93 0.81
N GLY A 86 15.09 -7.00 1.69
CA GLY A 86 14.44 -5.75 1.27
C GLY A 86 12.93 -5.83 1.09
N THR A 87 12.26 -6.90 1.51
CA THR A 87 10.81 -7.03 1.43
C THR A 87 10.17 -7.14 2.81
N CYS A 88 8.99 -6.52 3.00
CA CYS A 88 8.19 -6.68 4.21
C CYS A 88 6.71 -6.58 3.86
N VAL A 89 5.88 -7.42 4.49
CA VAL A 89 4.42 -7.34 4.34
C VAL A 89 3.87 -6.31 5.32
N ALA A 90 3.11 -5.34 4.80
CA ALA A 90 2.31 -4.40 5.55
C ALA A 90 0.86 -4.87 5.62
N CYS A 91 0.18 -4.59 6.73
CA CYS A 91 -1.28 -4.69 6.81
C CYS A 91 -1.84 -3.29 7.02
N VAL A 92 -2.45 -2.75 5.99
CA VAL A 92 -2.98 -1.38 5.95
C VAL A 92 -4.49 -1.35 5.86
N MET A 93 -5.10 -0.25 6.28
CA MET A 93 -6.53 -0.04 6.12
C MET A 93 -6.80 0.73 4.84
N GLU A 94 -7.51 0.08 3.93
CA GLU A 94 -8.09 0.72 2.77
C GLU A 94 -9.58 0.95 3.03
N GLY A 95 -9.92 2.17 3.46
CA GLY A 95 -11.25 2.47 3.99
C GLY A 95 -11.55 1.69 5.28
N THR A 96 -12.52 0.81 5.25
CA THR A 96 -12.89 -0.09 6.36
C THR A 96 -12.26 -1.48 6.24
N ARG A 97 -11.61 -1.79 5.12
CA ARG A 97 -11.09 -3.12 4.80
C ARG A 97 -9.58 -3.19 5.07
N PRO A 98 -9.11 -4.14 5.89
CA PRO A 98 -7.68 -4.40 5.99
C PRO A 98 -7.19 -5.13 4.73
N VAL A 99 -6.04 -4.71 4.21
CA VAL A 99 -5.40 -5.27 3.01
C VAL A 99 -3.93 -5.50 3.31
N LEU A 100 -3.39 -6.64 2.85
CA LEU A 100 -1.96 -6.90 2.90
C LEU A 100 -1.31 -6.36 1.63
N ALA A 101 -0.18 -5.70 1.78
CA ALA A 101 0.60 -5.14 0.68
C ALA A 101 2.08 -5.47 0.89
N GLU A 102 2.78 -5.75 -0.19
CA GLU A 102 4.23 -5.93 -0.15
C GLU A 102 4.92 -4.57 -0.31
N VAL A 103 5.77 -4.24 0.65
CA VAL A 103 6.70 -3.12 0.59
C VAL A 103 8.08 -3.65 0.24
N GLN A 104 8.66 -3.10 -0.81
CA GLN A 104 10.02 -3.39 -1.23
C GLN A 104 10.92 -2.17 -1.01
N ALA A 105 12.14 -2.40 -0.55
CA ALA A 105 13.18 -1.40 -0.44
C ALA A 105 14.48 -1.90 -1.04
N LEU A 106 15.15 -1.03 -1.78
CA LEU A 106 16.49 -1.27 -2.28
C LEU A 106 17.43 -0.20 -1.74
N VAL A 107 18.41 -0.63 -0.95
CA VAL A 107 19.46 0.24 -0.42
C VAL A 107 20.78 -0.19 -1.04
N THR A 108 21.45 0.72 -1.73
CA THR A 108 22.69 0.41 -2.45
C THR A 108 23.69 1.57 -2.39
N LYS A 109 24.94 1.30 -2.69
CA LYS A 109 25.97 2.36 -2.74
C LYS A 109 25.64 3.37 -3.83
N THR A 110 25.69 4.65 -3.48
CA THR A 110 25.53 5.70 -4.48
C THR A 110 26.76 5.76 -5.40
N THR A 111 26.51 5.97 -6.69
CA THR A 111 27.53 6.31 -7.67
C THR A 111 27.55 7.81 -7.98
N PHE A 112 26.73 8.58 -7.28
CA PHE A 112 26.56 10.01 -7.46
C PHE A 112 27.12 10.80 -6.27
N ASN A 113 27.37 12.09 -6.46
CA ASN A 113 27.85 12.97 -5.40
C ASN A 113 26.80 13.17 -4.29
N VAL A 114 25.52 13.00 -4.61
CA VAL A 114 24.40 13.12 -3.68
C VAL A 114 23.57 11.83 -3.76
N PRO A 115 23.30 11.16 -2.63
CA PRO A 115 22.49 9.97 -2.59
C PRO A 115 21.07 10.23 -3.11
N ARG A 116 20.55 9.29 -3.88
CA ARG A 116 19.21 9.34 -4.43
C ARG A 116 18.20 8.74 -3.46
N ARG A 117 17.04 9.34 -3.44
CA ARG A 117 15.85 8.83 -2.72
C ARG A 117 14.70 8.79 -3.68
N ALA A 118 13.95 7.70 -3.70
CA ALA A 118 12.70 7.58 -4.44
C ALA A 118 11.71 6.74 -3.64
N ALA A 119 10.44 7.05 -3.78
CA ALA A 119 9.36 6.29 -3.21
C ALA A 119 8.21 6.24 -4.23
N ASP A 120 7.71 5.05 -4.48
CA ASP A 120 6.52 4.80 -5.27
C ASP A 120 5.50 4.03 -4.41
N GLY A 121 4.23 4.43 -4.44
CA GLY A 121 3.20 3.90 -3.57
C GLY A 121 3.31 4.29 -2.08
N PHE A 122 4.26 5.16 -1.72
CA PHE A 122 4.45 5.68 -0.36
C PHE A 122 4.85 7.16 -0.41
N ASP A 123 4.45 7.97 0.60
CA ASP A 123 4.80 9.39 0.64
C ASP A 123 6.32 9.60 0.73
N PHE A 124 6.86 10.39 -0.20
CA PHE A 124 8.30 10.63 -0.29
C PHE A 124 8.87 11.33 0.95
N ASN A 125 8.17 12.33 1.49
CA ASN A 125 8.65 13.07 2.65
C ASN A 125 8.63 12.17 3.90
N ARG A 126 7.60 11.33 4.02
CA ARG A 126 7.52 10.32 5.08
C ARG A 126 8.65 9.30 4.97
N ALA A 127 8.94 8.81 3.77
CA ALA A 127 10.06 7.89 3.51
C ALA A 127 11.40 8.49 3.95
N VAL A 128 11.68 9.74 3.56
CA VAL A 128 12.91 10.46 3.96
C VAL A 128 13.00 10.60 5.48
N LEU A 129 11.90 10.93 6.14
CA LEU A 129 11.82 11.05 7.59
C LEU A 129 12.10 9.71 8.28
N LEU A 130 11.48 8.62 7.83
CA LEU A 130 11.71 7.29 8.37
C LEU A 130 13.16 6.83 8.18
N MET A 131 13.80 7.14 7.06
CA MET A 131 15.21 6.86 6.84
C MET A 131 16.09 7.63 7.81
N ALA A 132 15.80 8.91 8.08
CA ALA A 132 16.53 9.71 9.06
C ALA A 132 16.37 9.16 10.49
N VAL A 133 15.18 8.70 10.87
CA VAL A 133 14.94 8.02 12.15
C VAL A 133 15.73 6.71 12.22
N THR A 134 15.68 5.89 11.18
CA THR A 134 16.40 4.61 11.08
C THR A 134 17.91 4.83 11.20
N GLU A 135 18.45 5.84 10.53
CA GLU A 135 19.86 6.21 10.61
C GLU A 135 20.24 6.60 12.06
N LYS A 136 19.48 7.52 12.64
CA LYS A 136 19.79 8.07 13.96
C LYS A 136 19.56 7.10 15.11
N ARG A 137 18.50 6.27 15.05
CA ARG A 137 18.05 5.43 16.16
C ARG A 137 18.50 3.99 16.03
N ALA A 138 18.53 3.44 14.81
CA ALA A 138 19.01 2.09 14.55
C ALA A 138 20.51 2.02 14.15
N GLY A 139 21.18 3.16 14.04
CA GLY A 139 22.61 3.24 13.74
C GLY A 139 22.98 2.83 12.32
N MET A 140 22.04 2.85 11.38
CA MET A 140 22.28 2.49 9.98
C MET A 140 22.83 3.69 9.22
N LYS A 141 23.95 3.52 8.55
CA LYS A 141 24.60 4.61 7.78
C LYS A 141 23.96 4.74 6.40
N LEU A 142 22.78 5.36 6.34
CA LEU A 142 22.01 5.55 5.10
C LEU A 142 22.40 6.84 4.33
N ASN A 143 23.14 7.74 4.95
CA ASN A 143 23.49 9.05 4.41
C ASN A 143 24.37 9.00 3.14
N LEU A 144 25.05 7.89 2.89
CA LEU A 144 25.91 7.67 1.71
C LEU A 144 25.37 6.59 0.76
N LEU A 145 24.12 6.20 0.92
CA LEU A 145 23.50 5.13 0.15
C LEU A 145 22.28 5.65 -0.60
N ASP A 146 22.08 5.19 -1.81
CA ASP A 146 20.81 5.35 -2.52
C ASP A 146 19.76 4.46 -1.85
N ALA A 147 18.52 4.95 -1.78
CA ALA A 147 17.41 4.17 -1.25
C ALA A 147 16.15 4.39 -2.08
N TYR A 148 15.55 3.28 -2.47
CA TYR A 148 14.36 3.22 -3.28
C TYR A 148 13.31 2.41 -2.52
N ILE A 149 12.09 2.92 -2.45
CA ILE A 149 10.94 2.25 -1.81
C ILE A 149 9.88 2.08 -2.88
N ASN A 150 9.30 0.90 -2.95
CA ASN A 150 8.23 0.59 -3.88
C ASN A 150 7.16 -0.25 -3.17
N VAL A 151 5.89 0.08 -3.40
CA VAL A 151 4.75 -0.71 -2.97
C VAL A 151 4.23 -1.51 -4.15
N ILE A 152 4.24 -2.83 -4.03
CA ILE A 152 3.81 -3.72 -5.10
C ILE A 152 2.28 -3.67 -5.25
N GLY A 153 1.81 -3.83 -6.49
CA GLY A 153 0.39 -3.90 -6.82
C GLY A 153 -0.29 -2.54 -7.04
N GLY A 154 0.49 -1.44 -7.13
CA GLY A 154 -0.06 -0.10 -7.42
C GLY A 154 -0.88 0.51 -6.29
N LEU A 155 -0.80 -0.06 -5.07
CA LEU A 155 -1.43 0.52 -3.89
C LEU A 155 -0.64 1.73 -3.40
N ARG A 156 -1.36 2.67 -2.80
CA ARG A 156 -0.77 3.80 -2.12
C ARG A 156 -0.98 3.69 -0.61
N LEU A 157 0.12 3.59 0.13
CA LEU A 157 0.10 3.44 1.58
C LEU A 157 0.17 4.83 2.23
N ASP A 158 -0.97 5.44 2.48
CA ASP A 158 -1.07 6.81 3.00
C ASP A 158 -1.31 6.85 4.53
N GLU A 159 -1.24 5.69 5.22
CA GLU A 159 -1.49 5.61 6.66
C GLU A 159 -0.23 5.35 7.49
N PRO A 160 -0.19 5.82 8.76
CA PRO A 160 0.96 5.64 9.65
C PRO A 160 1.30 4.16 9.93
N GLY A 161 0.33 3.25 9.84
CA GLY A 161 0.55 1.82 10.03
C GLY A 161 1.55 1.18 9.08
N ALA A 162 1.84 1.84 7.96
CA ALA A 162 2.82 1.42 6.97
C ALA A 162 4.28 1.80 7.31
N ASP A 163 4.51 2.62 8.34
CA ASP A 163 5.86 3.08 8.68
C ASP A 163 6.80 1.94 9.06
N LEU A 164 6.36 1.07 9.97
CA LEU A 164 7.20 -0.03 10.45
C LEU A 164 7.58 -1.01 9.34
N PRO A 165 6.65 -1.47 8.46
CA PRO A 165 7.04 -2.29 7.31
C PRO A 165 8.07 -1.62 6.41
N VAL A 166 7.94 -0.30 6.15
CA VAL A 166 8.93 0.45 5.35
C VAL A 166 10.29 0.46 6.03
N VAL A 167 10.36 0.75 7.33
CA VAL A 167 11.61 0.73 8.11
C VAL A 167 12.24 -0.66 8.09
N LEU A 168 11.44 -1.71 8.25
CA LEU A 168 11.94 -3.08 8.23
C LEU A 168 12.45 -3.50 6.84
N ALA A 169 11.76 -3.13 5.77
CA ALA A 169 12.22 -3.38 4.40
C ALA A 169 13.54 -2.67 4.11
N VAL A 170 13.68 -1.39 4.51
CA VAL A 170 14.94 -0.63 4.40
C VAL A 170 16.04 -1.29 5.22
N ALA A 171 15.77 -1.70 6.45
CA ALA A 171 16.74 -2.36 7.33
C ALA A 171 17.19 -3.73 6.78
N SER A 172 16.25 -4.50 6.24
CA SER A 172 16.49 -5.79 5.58
C SER A 172 17.41 -5.62 4.38
N SER A 173 17.10 -4.67 3.49
CA SER A 173 17.93 -4.36 2.33
C SER A 173 19.31 -3.84 2.72
N TYR A 174 19.39 -2.96 3.72
CA TYR A 174 20.67 -2.43 4.21
C TYR A 174 21.61 -3.50 4.75
N ARG A 175 21.05 -4.51 5.44
CA ARG A 175 21.81 -5.62 6.05
C ARG A 175 21.97 -6.81 5.13
N ASP A 176 21.26 -6.82 4.01
CA ASP A 176 21.14 -7.96 3.09
C ASP A 176 20.68 -9.25 3.84
N VAL A 177 19.70 -9.08 4.72
CA VAL A 177 19.11 -10.17 5.52
C VAL A 177 17.62 -10.22 5.28
N PRO A 178 17.07 -11.33 4.78
CA PRO A 178 15.65 -11.46 4.54
C PRO A 178 14.85 -11.38 5.86
N ILE A 179 13.63 -10.83 5.75
CA ILE A 179 12.60 -10.93 6.78
C ILE A 179 11.89 -12.27 6.56
N ALA A 180 11.48 -12.92 7.66
CA ALA A 180 10.73 -14.17 7.57
C ALA A 180 9.48 -14.02 6.69
N ASP A 181 9.23 -15.00 5.82
CA ASP A 181 8.17 -14.90 4.80
C ASP A 181 6.75 -14.88 5.41
N ASP A 182 6.60 -15.40 6.62
CA ASP A 182 5.37 -15.42 7.41
C ASP A 182 5.22 -14.20 8.34
N LEU A 183 6.12 -13.20 8.26
CA LEU A 183 6.07 -11.99 9.07
C LEU A 183 5.33 -10.87 8.32
N ALA A 184 4.37 -10.25 8.97
CA ALA A 184 3.81 -8.96 8.60
C ALA A 184 4.05 -7.94 9.70
N ALA A 185 4.26 -6.69 9.33
CA ALA A 185 4.52 -5.62 10.28
C ALA A 185 3.44 -4.53 10.22
N ILE A 186 3.14 -3.96 11.38
CA ILE A 186 2.15 -2.90 11.55
C ILE A 186 2.66 -1.96 12.64
N GLY A 187 2.70 -0.66 12.38
CA GLY A 187 3.05 0.32 13.40
C GLY A 187 3.41 1.67 12.84
N GLU A 188 3.07 2.72 13.57
CA GLU A 188 3.57 4.07 13.34
C GLU A 188 4.95 4.23 13.98
N VAL A 189 5.87 4.88 13.30
CA VAL A 189 7.21 5.15 13.82
C VAL A 189 7.37 6.64 14.12
N GLY A 190 7.59 6.95 15.40
CA GLY A 190 7.84 8.32 15.86
C GLY A 190 9.28 8.77 15.66
N LEU A 191 9.53 10.08 15.77
CA LEU A 191 10.85 10.68 15.57
C LEU A 191 11.90 10.25 16.63
N THR A 192 11.45 9.79 17.79
CA THR A 192 12.35 9.26 18.83
C THR A 192 12.67 7.77 18.61
N GLY A 193 12.08 7.16 17.57
CA GLY A 193 12.25 5.74 17.21
C GLY A 193 11.27 4.81 17.92
N GLU A 194 10.30 5.37 18.64
CA GLU A 194 9.23 4.58 19.27
C GLU A 194 8.26 4.04 18.22
N ILE A 195 7.72 2.86 18.49
CA ILE A 195 6.66 2.26 17.69
C ILE A 195 5.34 2.48 18.42
N ARG A 196 4.37 3.05 17.74
CA ARG A 196 3.03 3.33 18.26
C ARG A 196 2.00 2.40 17.68
N ALA A 197 1.00 2.10 18.48
CA ALA A 197 -0.17 1.35 18.04
C ALA A 197 -0.98 2.15 17.02
N VAL A 198 -1.58 1.43 16.07
CA VAL A 198 -2.43 1.98 15.03
C VAL A 198 -3.89 1.62 15.27
N SER A 199 -4.79 2.32 14.59
CA SER A 199 -6.22 2.04 14.64
C SER A 199 -6.56 0.66 14.05
N HIS A 200 -7.72 0.11 14.43
CA HIS A 200 -8.30 -1.10 13.86
C HIS A 200 -7.42 -2.37 13.99
N LEU A 201 -6.59 -2.46 15.03
CA LEU A 201 -5.64 -3.57 15.20
C LEU A 201 -6.31 -4.95 15.10
N ASN A 202 -7.47 -5.13 15.72
CA ASN A 202 -8.20 -6.40 15.69
C ASN A 202 -8.62 -6.81 14.26
N GLN A 203 -9.03 -5.85 13.43
CA GLN A 203 -9.40 -6.11 12.04
C GLN A 203 -8.18 -6.49 11.21
N ARG A 204 -7.04 -5.82 11.42
CA ARG A 204 -5.77 -6.15 10.77
C ARG A 204 -5.30 -7.55 11.15
N LEU A 205 -5.35 -7.90 12.44
CA LEU A 205 -4.98 -9.24 12.90
C LEU A 205 -5.91 -10.32 12.32
N ALA A 206 -7.21 -10.06 12.24
CA ALA A 206 -8.14 -10.98 11.59
C ALA A 206 -7.77 -11.20 10.11
N CYS A 207 -7.44 -10.14 9.37
CA CYS A 207 -7.00 -10.26 7.97
C CYS A 207 -5.76 -11.17 7.83
N LEU A 208 -4.76 -10.99 8.71
CA LEU A 208 -3.57 -11.82 8.72
C LEU A 208 -3.88 -13.30 8.96
N LEU A 209 -4.79 -13.59 9.90
CA LEU A 209 -5.19 -14.97 10.21
C LEU A 209 -5.95 -15.66 9.08
N TYR A 210 -6.76 -14.90 8.32
CA TYR A 210 -7.52 -15.45 7.19
C TYR A 210 -6.70 -15.56 5.88
N THR A 211 -5.61 -14.79 5.78
CA THR A 211 -4.78 -14.76 4.57
C THR A 211 -3.55 -15.68 4.69
N SER A 212 -3.12 -15.99 5.92
CA SER A 212 -2.05 -16.96 6.14
C SER A 212 -2.55 -18.36 5.78
N PRO A 213 -1.76 -19.18 5.03
CA PRO A 213 -2.10 -20.57 4.81
C PRO A 213 -2.30 -21.25 6.16
N SER A 214 -3.46 -21.93 6.32
CA SER A 214 -3.74 -22.67 7.53
C SER A 214 -2.67 -23.76 7.71
N PRO A 215 -2.12 -23.97 8.92
CA PRO A 215 -1.24 -25.11 9.19
C PRO A 215 -1.90 -26.48 8.90
N ARG A 216 -3.21 -26.49 8.60
CA ARG A 216 -4.01 -27.66 8.29
C ARG A 216 -4.26 -27.86 6.80
N ASP A 217 -3.88 -26.91 5.94
CA ASP A 217 -3.98 -27.10 4.50
C ASP A 217 -2.88 -28.07 4.07
N PRO A 218 -3.24 -29.24 3.49
CA PRO A 218 -2.23 -30.18 3.02
C PRO A 218 -1.44 -29.50 1.90
N LYS A 219 -0.12 -29.53 2.02
CA LYS A 219 0.77 -29.11 0.92
C LYS A 219 0.44 -29.99 -0.29
N THR A 220 -0.19 -29.40 -1.30
CA THR A 220 -0.33 -30.00 -2.62
C THR A 220 0.99 -29.95 -3.37
#